data_a453131b45f2157541f77ca39255f92e
#
_entry.id   a453131b45f2157541f77ca39255f92e
#
_cell.length_a   1.000
_cell.length_b   1.000
_cell.length_c   1.000
_cell.angle_alpha   90.00
_cell.angle_beta   90.00
_cell.angle_gamma   90.00
#
_symmetry.space_group_name_H-M   'P 1'
#
loop_
_entity.id
_entity.type
_entity.pdbx_description
1 polymer ?
#
loop_
_entity_poly.entity_id
_entity_poly.type
_entity_poly.pdbx_seq_one_letter_code
_entity_poly.pdbx_strand_id
1 'polypeptide(L)'
;MRTDIFARLDREPEPPKIETPRMSPHRIALFGGTLAFYLAIVIAVLMSSWLVTLDWKVMLFRPYQQWPGIHAFLDYYVVLGQRGPTAVMVACWLGWRSWRQHTLRPLLTLGASLLLLNVTVGAVKIGLGRLGPHYATQIGSAELFAGGDIFPSGHTANAVVTWGILAYLAATPRARRYLSAMSAIVSLGVGLTTVYLGTHWLSDVVLGWAAGLLILLGLPWVEPLITRAENWIFAAREWLSARGRTVAPEPAPAGTPRPVPACLPAMGDAAWIWLAGLGRAGQARSAEQTARPGTRGGQRLPRTGR
;
A
#
# COMPACT_ATOMS: atom_id res chain seq x y z
N MET A 1 -22.89 16.29 24.04
CA MET A 1 -21.41 16.43 24.14
C MET A 1 -20.60 15.71 23.02
N ARG A 2 -21.22 15.05 22.04
CA ARG A 2 -20.54 14.35 20.92
C ARG A 2 -20.42 15.18 19.63
N THR A 3 -21.14 16.28 19.51
CA THR A 3 -21.20 17.13 18.31
C THR A 3 -20.05 18.14 18.19
N ASP A 4 -19.34 18.40 19.29
CA ASP A 4 -18.35 19.48 19.30
C ASP A 4 -16.98 19.12 18.72
N ILE A 5 -16.65 17.81 18.63
CA ILE A 5 -15.34 17.37 18.12
C ILE A 5 -15.27 17.57 16.60
N PHE A 6 -16.29 17.18 15.86
CA PHE A 6 -16.33 17.37 14.41
C PHE A 6 -16.42 18.86 14.02
N ALA A 7 -17.24 19.64 14.74
CA ALA A 7 -17.33 21.10 14.55
C ALA A 7 -16.02 21.82 14.93
N ARG A 8 -15.24 21.28 15.85
CA ARG A 8 -13.91 21.78 16.21
C ARG A 8 -12.86 21.46 15.15
N LEU A 9 -12.94 20.25 14.57
CA LEU A 9 -12.08 19.82 13.46
C LEU A 9 -12.35 20.64 12.18
N ASP A 10 -13.60 21.04 11.95
CA ASP A 10 -13.95 21.89 10.79
C ASP A 10 -13.51 23.36 10.97
N ARG A 11 -13.25 23.81 12.20
CA ARG A 11 -12.73 25.15 12.51
C ARG A 11 -11.20 25.25 12.56
N GLU A 12 -10.49 24.12 12.54
CA GLU A 12 -9.04 24.16 12.41
C GLU A 12 -8.66 24.72 11.05
N PRO A 13 -7.69 25.67 10.99
CA PRO A 13 -7.24 26.23 9.72
C PRO A 13 -6.81 25.09 8.79
N GLU A 14 -7.20 25.17 7.52
CA GLU A 14 -6.80 24.20 6.52
C GLU A 14 -5.28 23.98 6.58
N PRO A 15 -4.84 22.73 6.69
CA PRO A 15 -3.40 22.46 6.71
C PRO A 15 -2.77 23.02 5.42
N PRO A 16 -1.58 23.64 5.52
CA PRO A 16 -0.95 24.26 4.36
C PRO A 16 -0.87 23.29 3.19
N LYS A 17 -1.21 23.77 2.00
CA LYS A 17 -1.18 22.97 0.76
C LYS A 17 0.19 22.31 0.60
N ILE A 18 0.17 21.05 0.18
CA ILE A 18 1.40 20.28 -0.05
C ILE A 18 2.14 20.91 -1.24
N GLU A 19 3.28 21.50 -0.97
CA GLU A 19 4.22 21.91 -2.02
C GLU A 19 5.19 20.77 -2.31
N THR A 20 4.97 20.10 -3.43
CA THR A 20 5.92 19.07 -3.89
C THR A 20 7.22 19.72 -4.37
N PRO A 21 8.38 19.13 -4.05
CA PRO A 21 9.66 19.65 -4.52
C PRO A 21 9.71 19.67 -6.04
N ARG A 22 10.14 20.79 -6.60
CA ARG A 22 10.39 20.92 -8.06
C ARG A 22 11.75 20.35 -8.41
N MET A 23 11.93 19.95 -9.69
CA MET A 23 13.25 19.59 -10.22
C MET A 23 14.15 20.81 -10.28
N SER A 24 15.19 20.84 -9.47
CA SER A 24 16.24 21.82 -9.46
C SER A 24 17.53 21.22 -10.04
N PRO A 25 18.50 22.04 -10.54
CA PRO A 25 19.80 21.53 -10.99
C PRO A 25 20.52 20.69 -9.92
N HIS A 26 20.44 21.10 -8.65
CA HIS A 26 20.97 20.33 -7.54
C HIS A 26 20.31 18.95 -7.40
N ARG A 27 18.99 18.88 -7.55
CA ARG A 27 18.26 17.60 -7.47
C ARG A 27 18.61 16.68 -8.64
N ILE A 28 18.77 17.24 -9.84
CA ILE A 28 19.24 16.49 -11.03
C ILE A 28 20.65 15.94 -10.79
N ALA A 29 21.56 16.76 -10.26
CA ALA A 29 22.90 16.31 -9.91
C ALA A 29 22.91 15.19 -8.87
N LEU A 30 22.08 15.31 -7.82
CA LEU A 30 21.91 14.24 -6.82
C LEU A 30 21.34 12.96 -7.44
N PHE A 31 20.34 13.08 -8.31
CA PHE A 31 19.79 11.92 -9.02
C PHE A 31 20.87 11.25 -9.90
N GLY A 32 21.58 12.02 -10.70
CA GLY A 32 22.67 11.50 -11.56
C GLY A 32 23.80 10.86 -10.76
N GLY A 33 24.23 11.50 -9.66
CA GLY A 33 25.25 10.94 -8.76
C GLY A 33 24.78 9.65 -8.09
N THR A 34 23.54 9.60 -7.61
CA THR A 34 22.97 8.38 -7.01
C THR A 34 22.82 7.27 -8.06
N LEU A 35 22.43 7.61 -9.29
CA LEU A 35 22.36 6.65 -10.40
C LEU A 35 23.74 6.10 -10.78
N ALA A 36 24.73 6.96 -10.89
CA ALA A 36 26.10 6.53 -11.15
C ALA A 36 26.62 5.61 -10.03
N PHE A 37 26.36 5.95 -8.77
CA PHE A 37 26.68 5.12 -7.62
C PHE A 37 25.96 3.77 -7.66
N TYR A 38 24.66 3.77 -7.98
CA TYR A 38 23.86 2.55 -8.14
C TYR A 38 24.47 1.64 -9.21
N LEU A 39 24.78 2.19 -10.39
CA LEU A 39 25.37 1.42 -11.48
C LEU A 39 26.77 0.91 -11.12
N ALA A 40 27.58 1.71 -10.43
CA ALA A 40 28.91 1.29 -9.97
C ALA A 40 28.84 0.08 -9.03
N ILE A 41 27.87 0.06 -8.10
CA ILE A 41 27.66 -1.11 -7.21
C ILE A 41 27.21 -2.34 -8.02
N VAL A 42 26.27 -2.19 -8.97
CA VAL A 42 25.84 -3.29 -9.84
C VAL A 42 27.02 -3.86 -10.61
N ILE A 43 27.82 -3.02 -11.24
CA ILE A 43 29.02 -3.44 -11.99
C ILE A 43 30.02 -4.13 -11.05
N ALA A 44 30.26 -3.56 -9.86
CA ALA A 44 31.19 -4.14 -8.88
C ALA A 44 30.77 -5.55 -8.43
N VAL A 45 29.47 -5.80 -8.28
CA VAL A 45 28.94 -7.13 -7.94
C VAL A 45 29.03 -8.08 -9.14
N LEU A 46 28.70 -7.60 -10.36
CA LEU A 46 28.81 -8.40 -11.59
C LEU A 46 30.26 -8.85 -11.88
N MET A 47 31.21 -7.96 -11.59
CA MET A 47 32.65 -8.25 -11.79
C MET A 47 33.30 -9.01 -10.62
N SER A 48 32.48 -9.48 -9.66
CA SER A 48 32.95 -10.17 -8.44
C SER A 48 34.13 -9.44 -7.76
N SER A 49 33.99 -8.11 -7.62
CA SER A 49 35.04 -7.24 -7.08
C SER A 49 35.28 -7.43 -5.57
N TRP A 50 36.17 -6.61 -5.00
CA TRP A 50 36.39 -6.56 -3.54
C TRP A 50 35.08 -6.37 -2.72
N LEU A 51 34.03 -5.80 -3.30
CA LEU A 51 32.73 -5.62 -2.65
C LEU A 51 32.08 -6.97 -2.33
N VAL A 52 32.18 -7.95 -3.24
CA VAL A 52 31.73 -9.33 -3.01
C VAL A 52 32.58 -9.99 -1.91
N THR A 53 33.88 -9.75 -1.89
CA THR A 53 34.75 -10.20 -0.80
C THR A 53 34.32 -9.60 0.55
N LEU A 54 33.91 -8.34 0.57
CA LEU A 54 33.40 -7.69 1.77
C LEU A 54 32.06 -8.29 2.21
N ASP A 55 31.14 -8.57 1.30
CA ASP A 55 29.89 -9.28 1.56
C ASP A 55 30.14 -10.59 2.32
N TRP A 56 31.07 -11.39 1.81
CA TRP A 56 31.47 -12.66 2.43
C TRP A 56 32.13 -12.50 3.81
N LYS A 57 32.99 -11.50 3.97
CA LYS A 57 33.62 -11.21 5.28
C LYS A 57 32.58 -10.85 6.33
N VAL A 58 31.60 -10.02 5.99
CA VAL A 58 30.53 -9.64 6.88
C VAL A 58 29.65 -10.83 7.22
N MET A 59 29.32 -11.68 6.23
CA MET A 59 28.52 -12.89 6.44
C MET A 59 29.23 -13.92 7.31
N LEU A 60 30.52 -14.18 7.07
CA LEU A 60 31.33 -15.13 7.85
C LEU A 60 31.61 -14.64 9.26
N PHE A 61 31.57 -13.35 9.52
CA PHE A 61 31.64 -12.77 10.88
C PHE A 61 30.41 -13.15 11.72
N ARG A 62 29.29 -13.52 11.10
CA ARG A 62 28.03 -13.95 11.74
C ARG A 62 27.56 -12.99 12.83
N PRO A 63 27.15 -11.73 12.50
CA PRO A 63 26.82 -10.70 13.47
C PRO A 63 25.76 -11.15 14.48
N TYR A 64 24.76 -11.94 14.06
CA TYR A 64 23.70 -12.46 14.91
C TYR A 64 24.20 -13.41 16.04
N GLN A 65 25.34 -14.05 15.85
CA GLN A 65 25.97 -14.87 16.88
C GLN A 65 26.81 -14.04 17.87
N GLN A 66 27.35 -12.91 17.38
CA GLN A 66 28.18 -12.03 18.21
C GLN A 66 27.34 -11.20 19.20
N TRP A 67 26.13 -10.81 18.81
CA TRP A 67 25.26 -9.94 19.62
C TRP A 67 23.84 -10.52 19.77
N PRO A 68 23.67 -11.69 20.41
CA PRO A 68 22.36 -12.36 20.50
C PRO A 68 21.34 -11.54 21.32
N GLY A 69 21.79 -10.68 22.24
CA GLY A 69 20.90 -9.90 23.10
C GLY A 69 20.02 -8.87 22.40
N ILE A 70 20.39 -8.44 21.19
CA ILE A 70 19.59 -7.48 20.39
C ILE A 70 18.71 -8.18 19.34
N HIS A 71 18.78 -9.49 19.22
CA HIS A 71 18.11 -10.26 18.17
C HIS A 71 16.60 -10.01 18.15
N ALA A 72 15.93 -10.21 19.27
CA ALA A 72 14.48 -10.01 19.39
C ALA A 72 14.02 -8.59 19.03
N PHE A 73 14.79 -7.57 19.40
CA PHE A 73 14.50 -6.20 18.99
C PHE A 73 14.62 -6.00 17.48
N LEU A 74 15.66 -6.54 16.86
CA LEU A 74 15.92 -6.39 15.43
C LEU A 74 14.92 -7.15 14.58
N ASP A 75 14.39 -8.30 15.05
CA ASP A 75 13.31 -9.04 14.39
C ASP A 75 12.02 -8.21 14.29
N TYR A 76 11.69 -7.41 15.33
CA TYR A 76 10.59 -6.46 15.24
C TYR A 76 10.96 -5.23 14.41
N TYR A 77 12.19 -4.75 14.49
CA TYR A 77 12.62 -3.55 13.79
C TYR A 77 12.58 -3.73 12.26
N VAL A 78 12.92 -4.93 11.75
CA VAL A 78 12.89 -5.22 10.30
C VAL A 78 11.49 -5.08 9.70
N VAL A 79 10.42 -5.21 10.51
CA VAL A 79 9.03 -5.01 10.09
C VAL A 79 8.79 -3.60 9.53
N LEU A 80 9.57 -2.59 10.01
CA LEU A 80 9.52 -1.23 9.48
C LEU A 80 9.98 -1.13 8.00
N GLY A 81 10.58 -2.18 7.46
CA GLY A 81 10.90 -2.33 6.04
C GLY A 81 9.94 -3.21 5.26
N GLN A 82 9.00 -3.90 5.90
CA GLN A 82 8.04 -4.76 5.22
C GLN A 82 7.00 -3.95 4.45
N ARG A 83 6.68 -4.37 3.22
CA ARG A 83 5.79 -3.64 2.32
C ARG A 83 4.36 -3.53 2.84
N GLY A 84 3.77 -4.63 3.30
CA GLY A 84 2.38 -4.68 3.74
C GLY A 84 2.10 -3.73 4.92
N PRO A 85 2.67 -3.98 6.10
CA PRO A 85 2.39 -3.20 7.30
C PRO A 85 2.71 -1.71 7.14
N THR A 86 3.88 -1.37 6.57
CA THR A 86 4.30 0.03 6.45
C THR A 86 3.51 0.79 5.40
N ALA A 87 3.21 0.16 4.26
CA ALA A 87 2.39 0.78 3.22
C ALA A 87 0.97 1.07 3.73
N VAL A 88 0.35 0.12 4.46
CA VAL A 88 -0.98 0.32 5.05
C VAL A 88 -0.96 1.45 6.09
N MET A 89 0.01 1.45 7.01
CA MET A 89 0.13 2.49 8.04
C MET A 89 0.28 3.89 7.42
N VAL A 90 1.19 4.03 6.44
CA VAL A 90 1.42 5.30 5.76
C VAL A 90 0.22 5.69 4.88
N ALA A 91 -0.42 4.72 4.20
CA ALA A 91 -1.62 4.96 3.43
C ALA A 91 -2.81 5.41 4.29
N CYS A 92 -3.00 4.85 5.49
CA CYS A 92 -4.03 5.31 6.42
C CYS A 92 -3.80 6.76 6.84
N TRP A 93 -2.56 7.13 7.20
CA TRP A 93 -2.24 8.51 7.56
C TRP A 93 -2.38 9.48 6.39
N LEU A 94 -1.87 9.12 5.20
CA LEU A 94 -2.02 9.93 3.99
C LEU A 94 -3.47 9.96 3.51
N GLY A 95 -4.25 8.90 3.70
CA GLY A 95 -5.67 8.85 3.40
C GLY A 95 -6.47 9.81 4.26
N TRP A 96 -6.22 9.82 5.58
CA TRP A 96 -6.80 10.80 6.48
C TRP A 96 -6.45 12.23 6.06
N ARG A 97 -5.19 12.48 5.71
CA ARG A 97 -4.73 13.79 5.24
C ARG A 97 -5.38 14.19 3.90
N SER A 98 -5.49 13.23 2.96
CA SER A 98 -6.16 13.41 1.66
C SER A 98 -7.63 13.79 1.84
N TRP A 99 -8.32 13.10 2.75
CA TRP A 99 -9.71 13.40 3.08
C TRP A 99 -9.87 14.81 3.65
N ARG A 100 -9.00 15.23 4.57
CA ARG A 100 -8.99 16.58 5.16
C ARG A 100 -8.68 17.68 4.13
N GLN A 101 -7.88 17.41 3.14
CA GLN A 101 -7.45 18.37 2.12
C GLN A 101 -8.26 18.29 0.82
N HIS A 102 -9.26 17.41 0.76
CA HIS A 102 -10.05 17.13 -0.45
C HIS A 102 -9.20 16.89 -1.72
N THR A 103 -8.06 16.18 -1.57
CA THR A 103 -7.15 15.84 -2.67
C THR A 103 -6.70 14.39 -2.56
N LEU A 104 -6.58 13.69 -3.67
CA LEU A 104 -6.05 12.31 -3.73
C LEU A 104 -4.53 12.28 -3.93
N ARG A 105 -3.93 13.45 -4.13
CA ARG A 105 -2.51 13.59 -4.47
C ARG A 105 -1.55 12.84 -3.54
N PRO A 106 -1.68 12.90 -2.18
CA PRO A 106 -0.80 12.15 -1.28
C PRO A 106 -0.86 10.64 -1.48
N LEU A 107 -2.05 10.09 -1.67
CA LEU A 107 -2.25 8.66 -1.91
C LEU A 107 -1.73 8.23 -3.28
N LEU A 108 -1.99 9.03 -4.32
CA LEU A 108 -1.49 8.78 -5.67
C LEU A 108 0.04 8.85 -5.72
N THR A 109 0.65 9.77 -4.97
CA THR A 109 2.12 9.86 -4.88
C THR A 109 2.70 8.64 -4.18
N LEU A 110 2.09 8.16 -3.09
CA LEU A 110 2.48 6.90 -2.45
C LEU A 110 2.32 5.72 -3.42
N GLY A 111 1.17 5.61 -4.08
CA GLY A 111 0.91 4.54 -5.05
C GLY A 111 1.91 4.52 -6.20
N ALA A 112 2.21 5.69 -6.79
CA ALA A 112 3.20 5.83 -7.85
C ALA A 112 4.61 5.44 -7.38
N SER A 113 5.02 5.85 -6.18
CA SER A 113 6.32 5.49 -5.62
C SER A 113 6.46 3.99 -5.35
N LEU A 114 5.42 3.34 -4.82
CA LEU A 114 5.40 1.90 -4.60
C LEU A 114 5.35 1.11 -5.93
N LEU A 115 4.64 1.63 -6.94
CA LEU A 115 4.65 1.03 -8.28
C LEU A 115 6.03 1.10 -8.90
N LEU A 116 6.69 2.28 -8.88
CA LEU A 116 8.06 2.44 -9.35
C LEU A 116 9.02 1.50 -8.61
N LEU A 117 8.89 1.38 -7.29
CA LEU A 117 9.67 0.46 -6.48
C LEU A 117 9.50 -1.00 -6.96
N ASN A 118 8.27 -1.45 -7.14
CA ASN A 118 8.00 -2.82 -7.56
C ASN A 118 8.53 -3.10 -8.98
N VAL A 119 8.36 -2.15 -9.91
CA VAL A 119 8.81 -2.33 -11.29
C VAL A 119 10.34 -2.29 -11.36
N THR A 120 10.99 -1.28 -10.78
CA THR A 120 12.45 -1.09 -10.93
C THR A 120 13.25 -2.12 -10.13
N VAL A 121 12.94 -2.28 -8.83
CA VAL A 121 13.62 -3.27 -7.98
C VAL A 121 13.26 -4.69 -8.41
N GLY A 122 11.99 -4.94 -8.79
CA GLY A 122 11.55 -6.25 -9.30
C GLY A 122 12.26 -6.64 -10.59
N ALA A 123 12.41 -5.73 -11.54
CA ALA A 123 13.12 -5.99 -12.80
C ALA A 123 14.58 -6.40 -12.55
N VAL A 124 15.28 -5.69 -11.64
CA VAL A 124 16.67 -6.04 -11.31
C VAL A 124 16.76 -7.38 -10.59
N LYS A 125 15.83 -7.69 -9.68
CA LYS A 125 15.75 -8.99 -8.98
C LYS A 125 15.61 -10.15 -9.96
N ILE A 126 14.68 -10.04 -10.88
CA ILE A 126 14.44 -11.07 -11.90
C ILE A 126 15.64 -11.17 -12.85
N GLY A 127 16.21 -10.03 -13.26
CA GLY A 127 17.31 -10.00 -14.23
C GLY A 127 18.63 -10.56 -13.70
N LEU A 128 18.93 -10.34 -12.41
CA LEU A 128 20.21 -10.78 -11.82
C LEU A 128 20.12 -12.03 -10.96
N GLY A 129 18.95 -12.38 -10.46
CA GLY A 129 18.66 -13.66 -9.81
C GLY A 129 19.66 -14.07 -8.71
N ARG A 130 20.10 -13.13 -7.83
CA ARG A 130 21.12 -13.36 -6.80
C ARG A 130 20.57 -14.16 -5.63
N LEU A 131 21.31 -15.20 -5.19
CA LEU A 131 20.98 -15.97 -3.99
C LEU A 131 21.38 -15.24 -2.70
N GLY A 132 20.58 -15.47 -1.64
CA GLY A 132 20.83 -14.95 -0.31
C GLY A 132 21.98 -15.65 0.40
N PRO A 133 22.55 -14.99 1.44
CA PRO A 133 23.63 -15.57 2.23
C PRO A 133 23.34 -16.98 2.78
N HIS A 134 22.08 -17.23 3.19
CA HIS A 134 21.67 -18.54 3.71
C HIS A 134 21.63 -19.65 2.65
N TYR A 135 21.55 -19.30 1.36
CA TYR A 135 21.44 -20.24 0.24
C TYR A 135 22.67 -20.24 -0.65
N ALA A 136 23.70 -19.49 -0.25
CA ALA A 136 24.94 -19.38 -1.02
C ALA A 136 25.64 -20.72 -1.16
N THR A 137 26.08 -21.05 -2.38
CA THR A 137 26.62 -22.36 -2.73
C THR A 137 28.14 -22.37 -2.78
N GLN A 138 28.77 -21.26 -3.12
CA GLN A 138 30.22 -21.15 -3.30
C GLN A 138 30.80 -19.95 -2.58
N ILE A 139 31.68 -20.20 -1.62
CA ILE A 139 32.37 -19.14 -0.87
C ILE A 139 33.20 -18.24 -1.86
N GLY A 140 32.99 -16.94 -1.75
CA GLY A 140 33.66 -15.94 -2.59
C GLY A 140 32.97 -15.67 -3.91
N SER A 141 31.90 -16.38 -4.28
CA SER A 141 31.11 -16.10 -5.47
C SER A 141 30.12 -14.95 -5.23
N ALA A 142 29.70 -14.28 -6.31
CA ALA A 142 28.66 -13.26 -6.26
C ALA A 142 27.23 -13.83 -6.20
N GLU A 143 27.10 -15.15 -6.35
CA GLU A 143 25.82 -15.91 -6.34
C GLU A 143 24.74 -15.34 -7.29
N LEU A 144 25.16 -14.79 -8.44
CA LEU A 144 24.29 -14.22 -9.47
C LEU A 144 23.75 -15.31 -10.41
N PHE A 145 22.60 -15.01 -11.05
CA PHE A 145 21.92 -15.88 -12.03
C PHE A 145 21.57 -17.27 -11.51
N ALA A 146 21.46 -17.40 -10.19
CA ALA A 146 21.19 -18.66 -9.52
C ALA A 146 19.70 -18.80 -9.08
N GLY A 147 18.80 -17.98 -9.65
CA GLY A 147 17.36 -18.05 -9.39
C GLY A 147 16.92 -17.43 -8.06
N GLY A 148 17.78 -16.65 -7.41
CA GLY A 148 17.45 -15.91 -6.20
C GLY A 148 16.71 -14.59 -6.49
N ASP A 149 16.21 -13.95 -5.44
CA ASP A 149 15.42 -12.72 -5.54
C ASP A 149 15.81 -11.66 -4.50
N ILE A 150 17.06 -11.67 -4.02
CA ILE A 150 17.44 -10.79 -2.92
C ILE A 150 18.10 -9.48 -3.34
N PHE A 151 18.65 -9.38 -4.54
CA PHE A 151 19.41 -8.22 -5.03
C PHE A 151 18.58 -7.34 -5.98
N PRO A 152 18.38 -6.08 -5.69
CA PRO A 152 18.71 -5.34 -4.47
C PRO A 152 17.75 -5.63 -3.32
N SER A 153 18.12 -5.21 -2.08
CA SER A 153 17.28 -5.41 -0.90
C SER A 153 15.93 -4.69 -1.00
N GLY A 154 14.86 -5.49 -1.07
CA GLY A 154 13.50 -4.98 -1.13
C GLY A 154 13.03 -4.33 0.16
N HIS A 155 13.41 -4.85 1.34
CA HIS A 155 13.10 -4.27 2.65
C HIS A 155 13.73 -2.89 2.79
N THR A 156 14.99 -2.77 2.42
CA THR A 156 15.74 -1.52 2.50
C THR A 156 15.18 -0.46 1.55
N ALA A 157 14.96 -0.81 0.29
CA ALA A 157 14.39 0.12 -0.69
C ALA A 157 12.96 0.55 -0.30
N ASN A 158 12.15 -0.37 0.22
CA ASN A 158 10.81 -0.07 0.71
C ASN A 158 10.85 0.88 1.92
N ALA A 159 11.76 0.65 2.87
CA ALA A 159 11.91 1.55 4.02
C ALA A 159 12.24 2.98 3.55
N VAL A 160 13.20 3.15 2.62
CA VAL A 160 13.55 4.48 2.07
C VAL A 160 12.33 5.15 1.43
N VAL A 161 11.62 4.43 0.55
CA VAL A 161 10.48 4.99 -0.18
C VAL A 161 9.32 5.30 0.76
N THR A 162 8.90 4.34 1.60
CA THR A 162 7.69 4.46 2.42
C THR A 162 7.83 5.51 3.52
N TRP A 163 8.98 5.57 4.19
CA TRP A 163 9.24 6.60 5.19
C TRP A 163 9.66 7.92 4.56
N GLY A 164 10.39 7.88 3.45
CA GLY A 164 10.83 9.08 2.73
C GLY A 164 9.69 9.85 2.07
N ILE A 165 8.58 9.19 1.70
CA ILE A 165 7.42 9.86 1.14
C ILE A 165 6.77 10.84 2.13
N LEU A 166 6.86 10.56 3.44
CA LEU A 166 6.37 11.48 4.47
C LEU A 166 7.16 12.79 4.46
N ALA A 167 8.48 12.70 4.30
CA ALA A 167 9.34 13.88 4.17
C ALA A 167 9.09 14.61 2.83
N TYR A 168 8.89 13.86 1.75
CA TYR A 168 8.58 14.42 0.43
C TYR A 168 7.29 15.25 0.46
N LEU A 169 6.24 14.75 1.14
CA LEU A 169 4.93 15.39 1.25
C LEU A 169 4.82 16.33 2.46
N ALA A 170 5.91 16.64 3.15
CA ALA A 170 5.88 17.54 4.30
C ALA A 170 5.56 18.98 3.88
N ALA A 171 4.61 19.59 4.60
CA ALA A 171 4.12 20.95 4.29
C ALA A 171 5.11 22.06 4.71
N THR A 172 6.00 21.81 5.67
CA THR A 172 6.93 22.82 6.17
C THR A 172 8.38 22.36 6.03
N PRO A 173 9.35 23.28 5.82
CA PRO A 173 10.77 22.93 5.75
C PRO A 173 11.29 22.28 7.04
N ARG A 174 10.72 22.65 8.19
CA ARG A 174 11.08 22.08 9.49
C ARG A 174 10.62 20.62 9.59
N ALA A 175 9.34 20.36 9.29
CA ALA A 175 8.81 18.99 9.27
C ALA A 175 9.56 18.12 8.25
N ARG A 176 9.88 18.65 7.07
CA ARG A 176 10.66 17.94 6.05
C ARG A 176 12.01 17.50 6.57
N ARG A 177 12.75 18.37 7.27
CA ARG A 177 14.05 18.01 7.87
C ARG A 177 13.95 16.90 8.90
N TYR A 178 13.00 16.99 9.84
CA TYR A 178 12.79 15.96 10.87
C TYR A 178 12.36 14.62 10.26
N LEU A 179 11.40 14.64 9.33
CA LEU A 179 10.92 13.43 8.67
C LEU A 179 12.01 12.81 7.78
N SER A 180 12.86 13.62 7.13
CA SER A 180 14.01 13.10 6.37
C SER A 180 15.03 12.43 7.28
N ALA A 181 15.38 13.04 8.42
CA ALA A 181 16.29 12.45 9.39
C ALA A 181 15.73 11.15 9.97
N MET A 182 14.44 11.14 10.35
CA MET A 182 13.75 9.94 10.84
C MET A 182 13.71 8.84 9.79
N SER A 183 13.36 9.17 8.54
CA SER A 183 13.36 8.23 7.42
C SER A 183 14.74 7.64 7.18
N ALA A 184 15.80 8.44 7.25
CA ALA A 184 17.17 7.96 7.12
C ALA A 184 17.55 6.99 8.24
N ILE A 185 17.26 7.33 9.51
CA ILE A 185 17.54 6.45 10.66
C ILE A 185 16.81 5.11 10.52
N VAL A 186 15.51 5.15 10.20
CA VAL A 186 14.72 3.93 10.03
C VAL A 186 15.26 3.09 8.87
N SER A 187 15.53 3.70 7.71
CA SER A 187 15.98 2.99 6.52
C SER A 187 17.39 2.40 6.69
N LEU A 188 18.29 3.14 7.34
CA LEU A 188 19.63 2.62 7.68
C LEU A 188 19.51 1.45 8.64
N GLY A 189 18.72 1.62 9.70
CA GLY A 189 18.50 0.55 10.68
C GLY A 189 17.89 -0.70 10.08
N VAL A 190 16.85 -0.58 9.25
CA VAL A 190 16.25 -1.72 8.53
C VAL A 190 17.28 -2.43 7.67
N GLY A 191 18.06 -1.68 6.88
CA GLY A 191 19.09 -2.27 6.02
C GLY A 191 20.14 -3.03 6.83
N LEU A 192 20.69 -2.41 7.88
CA LEU A 192 21.67 -3.05 8.74
C LEU A 192 21.09 -4.26 9.48
N THR A 193 19.81 -4.21 9.86
CA THR A 193 19.12 -5.35 10.47
C THR A 193 19.06 -6.54 9.52
N THR A 194 18.79 -6.34 8.22
CA THR A 194 18.77 -7.44 7.24
C THR A 194 20.16 -8.07 7.03
N VAL A 195 21.23 -7.28 7.15
CA VAL A 195 22.61 -7.80 7.15
C VAL A 195 22.91 -8.56 8.44
N TYR A 196 22.51 -8.01 9.60
CA TYR A 196 22.67 -8.66 10.90
C TYR A 196 21.97 -10.03 10.93
N LEU A 197 20.73 -10.11 10.43
CA LEU A 197 19.96 -11.35 10.33
C LEU A 197 20.49 -12.32 9.25
N GLY A 198 21.47 -11.91 8.43
CA GLY A 198 22.03 -12.71 7.36
C GLY A 198 21.09 -12.97 6.19
N THR A 199 20.01 -12.21 6.06
CA THR A 199 19.04 -12.37 4.97
C THR A 199 19.48 -11.68 3.68
N HIS A 200 20.34 -10.66 3.78
CA HIS A 200 20.86 -9.88 2.65
C HIS A 200 22.37 -9.67 2.77
N TRP A 201 23.01 -9.58 1.62
CA TRP A 201 24.40 -9.13 1.53
C TRP A 201 24.49 -7.63 1.81
N LEU A 202 25.65 -7.16 2.28
CA LEU A 202 25.85 -5.72 2.50
C LEU A 202 25.62 -4.91 1.22
N SER A 203 26.13 -5.39 0.08
CA SER A 203 25.94 -4.75 -1.23
C SER A 203 24.48 -4.65 -1.66
N ASP A 204 23.61 -5.66 -1.34
CA ASP A 204 22.18 -5.63 -1.62
C ASP A 204 21.50 -4.48 -0.89
N VAL A 205 21.91 -4.26 0.37
CA VAL A 205 21.38 -3.21 1.23
C VAL A 205 21.79 -1.82 0.74
N VAL A 206 23.08 -1.63 0.43
CA VAL A 206 23.57 -0.37 -0.13
C VAL A 206 22.85 -0.02 -1.42
N LEU A 207 22.65 -1.01 -2.29
CA LEU A 207 21.89 -0.84 -3.52
C LEU A 207 20.41 -0.55 -3.26
N GLY A 208 19.83 -1.15 -2.24
CA GLY A 208 18.46 -0.90 -1.81
C GLY A 208 18.25 0.55 -1.35
N TRP A 209 19.19 1.12 -0.58
CA TRP A 209 19.17 2.55 -0.21
C TRP A 209 19.24 3.44 -1.45
N ALA A 210 20.16 3.16 -2.37
CA ALA A 210 20.30 3.93 -3.60
C ALA A 210 19.06 3.83 -4.49
N ALA A 211 18.46 2.66 -4.66
CA ALA A 211 17.22 2.45 -5.40
C ALA A 211 16.06 3.27 -4.82
N GLY A 212 15.87 3.22 -3.50
CA GLY A 212 14.83 4.01 -2.84
C GLY A 212 15.04 5.52 -2.99
N LEU A 213 16.29 5.99 -2.87
CA LEU A 213 16.63 7.39 -3.08
C LEU A 213 16.39 7.83 -4.52
N LEU A 214 16.73 7.02 -5.52
CA LEU A 214 16.45 7.31 -6.94
C LEU A 214 14.97 7.53 -7.18
N ILE A 215 14.11 6.68 -6.59
CA ILE A 215 12.66 6.83 -6.70
C ILE A 215 12.21 8.17 -6.11
N LEU A 216 12.62 8.49 -4.86
CA LEU A 216 12.23 9.74 -4.20
C LEU A 216 12.77 10.99 -4.93
N LEU A 217 13.98 10.93 -5.47
CA LEU A 217 14.56 12.02 -6.24
C LEU A 217 13.86 12.21 -7.60
N GLY A 218 13.41 11.10 -8.20
CA GLY A 218 12.72 11.09 -9.49
C GLY A 218 11.22 11.44 -9.43
N LEU A 219 10.58 11.43 -8.25
CA LEU A 219 9.15 11.69 -8.11
C LEU A 219 8.65 12.99 -8.78
N PRO A 220 9.39 14.12 -8.77
CA PRO A 220 8.91 15.32 -9.45
C PRO A 220 8.70 15.17 -10.96
N TRP A 221 9.38 14.22 -11.62
CA TRP A 221 9.11 13.91 -13.02
C TRP A 221 7.78 13.17 -13.21
N VAL A 222 7.31 12.48 -12.18
CA VAL A 222 6.04 11.73 -12.18
C VAL A 222 4.85 12.59 -11.76
N GLU A 223 5.09 13.73 -11.07
CA GLU A 223 4.06 14.65 -10.59
C GLU A 223 3.03 15.07 -11.66
N PRO A 224 3.41 15.38 -12.92
CA PRO A 224 2.42 15.72 -13.94
C PRO A 224 1.45 14.56 -14.26
N LEU A 225 1.94 13.31 -14.16
CA LEU A 225 1.10 12.12 -14.36
C LEU A 225 0.15 11.93 -13.17
N ILE A 226 0.63 12.15 -11.95
CA ILE A 226 -0.19 12.11 -10.72
C ILE A 226 -1.32 13.15 -10.80
N THR A 227 -1.02 14.37 -11.23
CA THR A 227 -2.01 15.43 -11.41
C THR A 227 -3.06 15.06 -12.47
N ARG A 228 -2.62 14.48 -13.61
CA ARG A 228 -3.55 14.01 -14.65
C ARG A 228 -4.45 12.88 -14.12
N ALA A 229 -3.90 11.94 -13.38
CA ALA A 229 -4.64 10.84 -12.78
C ALA A 229 -5.69 11.35 -11.77
N GLU A 230 -5.31 12.30 -10.91
CA GLU A 230 -6.22 12.94 -9.96
C GLU A 230 -7.40 13.62 -10.68
N ASN A 231 -7.11 14.47 -11.68
CA ASN A 231 -8.12 15.17 -12.46
C ASN A 231 -9.05 14.18 -13.19
N TRP A 232 -8.51 13.12 -13.74
CA TRP A 232 -9.30 12.07 -14.39
C TRP A 232 -10.24 11.35 -13.41
N ILE A 233 -9.77 11.02 -12.21
CA ILE A 233 -10.59 10.38 -11.17
C ILE A 233 -11.75 11.29 -10.75
N PHE A 234 -11.49 12.60 -10.53
CA PHE A 234 -12.55 13.53 -10.17
C PHE A 234 -13.56 13.73 -11.30
N ALA A 235 -13.11 13.88 -12.55
CA ALA A 235 -13.99 13.98 -13.72
C ALA A 235 -14.84 12.71 -13.91
N ALA A 236 -14.26 11.53 -13.73
CA ALA A 236 -15.00 10.27 -13.79
C ALA A 236 -16.06 10.16 -12.69
N ARG A 237 -15.72 10.60 -11.45
CA ARG A 237 -16.68 10.64 -10.35
C ARG A 237 -17.85 11.60 -10.63
N GLU A 238 -17.58 12.79 -11.15
CA GLU A 238 -18.61 13.75 -11.53
C GLU A 238 -19.52 13.19 -12.62
N TRP A 239 -18.94 12.58 -13.66
CA TRP A 239 -19.69 11.95 -14.73
C TRP A 239 -20.61 10.82 -14.21
N LEU A 240 -20.12 9.96 -13.32
CA LEU A 240 -20.93 8.91 -12.70
C LEU A 240 -22.04 9.46 -11.84
N SER A 241 -21.76 10.52 -11.06
CA SER A 241 -22.76 11.17 -10.20
C SER A 241 -23.84 11.91 -11.00
N ALA A 242 -23.48 12.51 -12.16
CA ALA A 242 -24.42 13.12 -13.08
C ALA A 242 -25.36 12.07 -13.71
N ARG A 243 -24.80 10.91 -14.10
CA ARG A 243 -25.57 9.81 -14.68
C ARG A 243 -26.58 9.21 -13.69
N GLY A 244 -26.20 9.12 -12.39
CA GLY A 244 -27.11 8.64 -11.33
C GLY A 244 -28.27 9.62 -11.06
N ARG A 245 -28.09 10.91 -11.33
CA ARG A 245 -29.16 11.92 -11.16
C ARG A 245 -30.16 11.96 -12.31
N THR A 246 -29.76 11.61 -13.52
CA THR A 246 -30.65 11.57 -14.69
C THR A 246 -31.58 10.35 -14.70
N VAL A 247 -31.38 9.37 -13.81
CA VAL A 247 -32.21 8.17 -13.69
C VAL A 247 -33.34 8.34 -12.64
N ALA A 248 -33.28 9.36 -11.77
CA ALA A 248 -34.38 9.66 -10.88
C ALA A 248 -35.50 10.34 -11.69
N PRO A 249 -36.70 9.76 -11.87
CA PRO A 249 -37.81 10.43 -12.53
C PRO A 249 -38.12 11.68 -11.71
N GLU A 250 -38.20 12.82 -12.41
CA GLU A 250 -38.64 14.07 -11.80
C GLU A 250 -40.02 13.84 -11.15
N PRO A 251 -40.20 14.13 -9.85
CA PRO A 251 -41.50 14.02 -9.21
C PRO A 251 -42.48 14.87 -10.00
N ALA A 252 -43.54 14.23 -10.55
CA ALA A 252 -44.55 14.93 -11.32
C ALA A 252 -45.02 16.20 -10.56
N PRO A 253 -45.13 17.36 -11.21
CA PRO A 253 -45.49 18.60 -10.53
C PRO A 253 -46.81 18.37 -9.79
N ALA A 254 -46.77 18.60 -8.49
CA ALA A 254 -47.96 18.53 -7.62
C ALA A 254 -48.96 19.57 -8.10
N GLY A 255 -49.96 19.16 -8.90
CA GLY A 255 -50.99 20.08 -9.33
C GLY A 255 -51.68 19.77 -10.65
N THR A 256 -51.27 18.80 -11.44
CA THR A 256 -52.09 18.37 -12.58
C THR A 256 -53.15 17.38 -12.12
N PRO A 257 -54.48 17.74 -12.17
CA PRO A 257 -55.53 16.78 -11.90
C PRO A 257 -55.37 15.63 -12.93
N ARG A 258 -55.18 14.41 -12.44
CA ARG A 258 -55.27 13.23 -13.32
C ARG A 258 -56.61 13.29 -14.03
N PRO A 259 -56.67 13.22 -15.39
CA PRO A 259 -57.95 13.03 -16.04
C PRO A 259 -58.56 11.72 -15.49
N VAL A 260 -59.71 11.89 -14.84
CA VAL A 260 -60.51 10.74 -14.38
C VAL A 260 -61.00 10.04 -15.65
N PRO A 261 -60.65 8.77 -15.91
CA PRO A 261 -61.19 8.07 -17.06
C PRO A 261 -62.69 7.94 -16.85
N ALA A 262 -63.44 8.53 -17.81
CA ALA A 262 -64.89 8.43 -17.83
C ALA A 262 -65.25 6.95 -18.02
N CYS A 263 -66.14 6.46 -17.11
CA CYS A 263 -66.94 5.25 -17.23
C CYS A 263 -66.23 3.95 -17.58
N LEU A 264 -65.83 3.21 -16.57
CA LEU A 264 -65.86 1.75 -16.64
C LEU A 264 -67.26 1.26 -16.14
N PRO A 265 -67.94 0.38 -16.87
CA PRO A 265 -69.19 -0.18 -16.40
C PRO A 265 -68.96 -1.06 -15.16
N ALA A 266 -69.89 -1.05 -14.22
CA ALA A 266 -69.87 -1.84 -13.00
C ALA A 266 -69.67 -3.31 -13.30
N MET A 267 -68.48 -3.82 -13.06
CA MET A 267 -68.23 -5.27 -12.98
C MET A 267 -68.56 -5.75 -11.59
N GLY A 268 -69.47 -6.73 -11.53
CA GLY A 268 -70.04 -7.24 -10.31
C GLY A 268 -69.03 -7.90 -9.36
N ASP A 269 -69.48 -8.07 -8.13
CA ASP A 269 -68.75 -8.50 -6.92
C ASP A 269 -67.90 -9.80 -6.96
N ALA A 270 -67.87 -10.48 -8.10
CA ALA A 270 -67.14 -11.75 -8.26
C ALA A 270 -65.62 -11.65 -8.44
N ALA A 271 -65.08 -10.44 -8.76
CA ALA A 271 -63.64 -10.28 -9.02
C ALA A 271 -62.78 -10.10 -7.76
N TRP A 272 -63.39 -9.70 -6.63
CA TRP A 272 -62.68 -9.47 -5.37
C TRP A 272 -62.31 -10.73 -4.60
N ILE A 273 -63.03 -11.83 -4.83
CA ILE A 273 -62.81 -13.12 -4.15
C ILE A 273 -61.56 -13.82 -4.70
N TRP A 274 -61.17 -13.55 -5.95
CA TRP A 274 -60.01 -14.18 -6.59
C TRP A 274 -58.65 -13.52 -6.20
N LEU A 275 -58.63 -12.22 -5.94
CA LEU A 275 -57.43 -11.49 -5.52
C LEU A 275 -57.10 -11.68 -4.04
N ALA A 276 -58.08 -12.01 -3.19
CA ALA A 276 -57.87 -12.31 -1.78
C ALA A 276 -57.29 -13.75 -1.55
N GLY A 277 -57.38 -14.63 -2.53
CA GLY A 277 -56.85 -16.02 -2.45
C GLY A 277 -55.35 -16.12 -2.70
N LEU A 278 -54.75 -15.21 -3.48
CA LEU A 278 -53.33 -15.24 -3.81
C LEU A 278 -52.39 -14.69 -2.71
N GLY A 279 -52.94 -13.90 -1.76
CA GLY A 279 -52.14 -13.35 -0.63
C GLY A 279 -51.87 -14.35 0.50
N ARG A 280 -52.60 -15.44 0.59
CA ARG A 280 -52.43 -16.45 1.68
C ARG A 280 -51.53 -17.63 1.35
N ALA A 281 -51.20 -17.86 0.08
CA ALA A 281 -50.29 -18.95 -0.31
C ALA A 281 -48.81 -18.62 -0.11
N GLY A 282 -48.45 -17.33 0.05
CA GLY A 282 -47.06 -16.88 0.27
C GLY A 282 -46.56 -16.96 1.71
N GLN A 283 -47.47 -16.94 2.70
CA GLN A 283 -47.07 -16.95 4.11
C GLN A 283 -46.95 -18.35 4.74
N ALA A 284 -47.46 -19.41 4.10
CA ALA A 284 -47.34 -20.78 4.61
C ALA A 284 -46.00 -21.46 4.32
N ARG A 285 -45.18 -20.94 3.41
CA ARG A 285 -43.85 -21.51 3.08
C ARG A 285 -42.66 -20.98 3.91
N SER A 286 -42.85 -19.91 4.66
CA SER A 286 -41.77 -19.38 5.51
C SER A 286 -41.77 -19.94 6.93
N ALA A 287 -42.83 -20.64 7.36
CA ALA A 287 -42.96 -21.21 8.70
C ALA A 287 -42.44 -22.66 8.84
N GLU A 288 -42.19 -23.36 7.72
CA GLU A 288 -41.78 -24.77 7.74
C GLU A 288 -40.27 -25.01 7.68
N GLN A 289 -39.47 -23.95 7.62
CA GLN A 289 -38.00 -24.04 7.53
C GLN A 289 -37.24 -23.83 8.86
N THR A 290 -37.97 -23.62 9.98
CA THR A 290 -37.37 -23.39 11.32
C THR A 290 -37.54 -24.51 12.33
N ALA A 291 -38.06 -25.67 11.93
CA ALA A 291 -38.25 -26.80 12.84
C ALA A 291 -37.53 -28.07 12.33
N ARG A 292 -36.22 -28.19 12.54
CA ARG A 292 -35.52 -29.48 12.57
C ARG A 292 -34.71 -29.59 13.87
N PRO A 293 -35.00 -30.58 14.73
CA PRO A 293 -34.26 -30.81 15.96
C PRO A 293 -32.93 -31.52 15.67
N GLY A 294 -31.87 -31.08 16.36
CA GLY A 294 -30.55 -31.66 16.29
C GLY A 294 -30.49 -33.05 16.96
N THR A 295 -29.95 -34.01 16.24
CA THR A 295 -29.54 -35.31 16.80
C THR A 295 -28.06 -35.21 17.26
N ARG A 296 -27.91 -35.39 18.57
CA ARG A 296 -26.63 -35.70 19.25
C ARG A 296 -26.20 -37.09 18.82
N GLY A 297 -24.96 -37.19 18.32
CA GLY A 297 -24.21 -38.44 18.14
C GLY A 297 -22.83 -38.27 18.70
N GLY A 298 -22.61 -38.73 19.92
CA GLY A 298 -21.31 -38.81 20.55
C GLY A 298 -20.49 -39.97 19.96
N GLN A 299 -19.23 -39.76 19.68
CA GLN A 299 -18.24 -40.86 19.57
C GLN A 299 -16.97 -40.48 20.31
N ARG A 300 -16.69 -41.34 21.31
CA ARG A 300 -15.49 -41.36 22.14
C ARG A 300 -14.30 -41.85 21.31
N LEU A 301 -13.16 -41.18 21.46
CA LEU A 301 -11.84 -41.66 21.00
C LEU A 301 -11.28 -42.63 22.06
N PRO A 302 -10.59 -43.70 21.67
CA PRO A 302 -9.78 -44.53 22.59
C PRO A 302 -8.35 -43.97 22.74
N ARG A 303 -7.89 -43.98 23.99
CA ARG A 303 -6.49 -43.80 24.39
C ARG A 303 -5.70 -45.08 24.06
N THR A 304 -4.55 -44.91 23.42
CA THR A 304 -3.36 -45.77 23.55
C THR A 304 -2.17 -44.80 23.54
N GLY A 305 -1.30 -44.71 24.47
CA GLY A 305 -0.53 -45.62 25.30
C GLY A 305 0.71 -46.13 24.58
N ARG A 306 1.76 -45.33 24.47
CA ARG A 306 3.15 -45.61 24.81
C ARG A 306 4.01 -44.38 24.46
#